data_ba69e9bbf5f96a23463a788a21479a13
#
_entry.id   ba69e9bbf5f96a23463a788a21479a13
#
_cell.length_a   1.000
_cell.length_b   1.000
_cell.length_c   1.000
_cell.angle_alpha   90.00
_cell.angle_beta   90.00
_cell.angle_gamma   90.00
#
_symmetry.space_group_name_H-M   'P 1'
#
loop_
_entity.id
_entity.type
_entity.pdbx_description
1 polymer ?
#
loop_
_entity_poly.entity_id
_entity_poly.type
_entity_poly.pdbx_seq_one_letter_code
_entity_poly.pdbx_strand_id
1 'polypeptide(L)'
;MKDYSKTPLVHDRVAELYDQARPGYPAALFDDIVRYARLQEKARLLEIGCGTGQATLPLAERGHAIDCVEPGARMVAIARAKLADFPAATVICTDFESFSSRPASYDLLLSATAFHWLDPAIRFQKAHELLKKGGALALFWHRPTQTGISRDFEDALQAVYRRVAPELASKYEPAPSPDLVRTEYEALIPASGYFAELAIRKHRVATEYSAAAYADLLETFSDHQSLEPAKRLQLLSEVRRMIELEFAGAVVRETVALLYLARRN
;
A
#
# COMPACT_ATOMS: atom_id res chain seq x y z
N MET A 1 -0.94 -5.12 23.43
CA MET A 1 -0.29 -5.84 22.31
C MET A 1 -1.26 -5.74 21.13
N LYS A 2 -0.88 -5.12 20.02
CA LYS A 2 -1.75 -5.11 18.82
C LYS A 2 -1.87 -6.56 18.34
N ASP A 3 -3.10 -7.03 18.19
CA ASP A 3 -3.36 -8.32 17.56
C ASP A 3 -3.21 -8.15 16.04
N TYR A 4 -2.04 -8.47 15.54
CA TYR A 4 -1.69 -8.33 14.11
C TYR A 4 -2.47 -9.31 13.22
N SER A 5 -3.11 -10.34 13.78
CA SER A 5 -3.84 -11.37 13.03
C SER A 5 -5.20 -10.90 12.49
N LYS A 6 -5.80 -9.86 13.07
CA LYS A 6 -7.19 -9.45 12.75
C LYS A 6 -7.31 -8.26 11.80
N THR A 7 -6.26 -7.47 11.65
CA THR A 7 -6.33 -6.20 10.93
C THR A 7 -6.28 -6.33 9.40
N PRO A 8 -5.56 -7.29 8.79
CA PRO A 8 -5.57 -7.48 7.32
C PRO A 8 -6.95 -7.80 6.75
N LEU A 9 -7.81 -8.49 7.52
CA LEU A 9 -9.14 -8.91 7.06
C LEU A 9 -10.17 -7.77 6.97
N VAL A 10 -9.85 -6.57 7.46
CA VAL A 10 -10.74 -5.39 7.31
C VAL A 10 -10.90 -5.03 5.84
N HIS A 11 -9.84 -5.09 5.05
CA HIS A 11 -9.88 -4.78 3.62
C HIS A 11 -10.56 -5.89 2.80
N ASP A 12 -10.52 -7.15 3.26
CA ASP A 12 -11.17 -8.27 2.58
C ASP A 12 -12.69 -8.08 2.48
N ARG A 13 -13.31 -7.41 3.46
CA ARG A 13 -14.75 -7.12 3.45
C ARG A 13 -15.18 -6.18 2.33
N VAL A 14 -14.28 -5.34 1.86
CA VAL A 14 -14.50 -4.34 0.81
C VAL A 14 -13.58 -4.55 -0.38
N ALA A 15 -13.22 -5.81 -0.67
CA ALA A 15 -12.18 -6.15 -1.64
C ALA A 15 -12.46 -5.62 -3.06
N GLU A 16 -13.70 -5.71 -3.53
CA GLU A 16 -14.09 -5.21 -4.85
C GLU A 16 -14.01 -3.69 -4.91
N LEU A 17 -14.48 -3.00 -3.88
CA LEU A 17 -14.38 -1.55 -3.79
C LEU A 17 -12.92 -1.11 -3.66
N TYR A 18 -12.13 -1.84 -2.89
CA TYR A 18 -10.69 -1.61 -2.74
C TYR A 18 -9.98 -1.68 -4.10
N ASP A 19 -10.28 -2.69 -4.90
CA ASP A 19 -9.70 -2.86 -6.23
C ASP A 19 -10.01 -1.70 -7.18
N GLN A 20 -11.21 -1.17 -7.10
CA GLN A 20 -11.69 -0.08 -7.95
C GLN A 20 -11.21 1.29 -7.49
N ALA A 21 -11.21 1.54 -6.17
CA ALA A 21 -11.01 2.87 -5.61
C ALA A 21 -9.54 3.19 -5.27
N ARG A 22 -8.71 2.17 -4.95
CA ARG A 22 -7.32 2.42 -4.60
C ARG A 22 -6.46 2.72 -5.82
N PRO A 23 -5.66 3.79 -5.79
CA PRO A 23 -4.77 4.10 -6.91
C PRO A 23 -3.68 3.02 -7.04
N GLY A 24 -3.32 2.69 -8.28
CA GLY A 24 -2.11 1.94 -8.59
C GLY A 24 -0.85 2.74 -8.32
N TYR A 25 0.30 2.17 -8.68
CA TYR A 25 1.60 2.82 -8.51
C TYR A 25 2.17 3.26 -9.86
N PRO A 26 2.93 4.37 -9.91
CA PRO A 26 3.50 4.85 -11.17
C PRO A 26 4.53 3.86 -11.74
N ALA A 27 4.57 3.72 -13.06
CA ALA A 27 5.48 2.81 -13.77
C ALA A 27 6.96 3.04 -13.38
N ALA A 28 7.36 4.30 -13.20
CA ALA A 28 8.70 4.70 -12.79
C ALA A 28 9.13 4.10 -11.42
N LEU A 29 8.16 3.81 -10.52
CA LEU A 29 8.45 3.13 -9.25
C LEU A 29 8.94 1.70 -9.52
N PHE A 30 8.28 0.97 -10.41
CA PHE A 30 8.67 -0.39 -10.76
C PHE A 30 9.98 -0.42 -11.55
N ASP A 31 10.25 0.59 -12.38
CA ASP A 31 11.51 0.74 -13.10
C ASP A 31 12.67 0.95 -12.12
N ASP A 32 12.47 1.73 -11.05
CA ASP A 32 13.45 1.89 -9.98
C ASP A 32 13.67 0.59 -9.20
N ILE A 33 12.62 -0.18 -8.92
CA ILE A 33 12.74 -1.50 -8.28
C ILE A 33 13.57 -2.44 -9.15
N VAL A 34 13.23 -2.59 -10.43
CA VAL A 34 13.92 -3.49 -11.38
C VAL A 34 15.39 -3.11 -11.50
N ARG A 35 15.67 -1.81 -11.63
CA ARG A 35 17.04 -1.28 -11.74
C ARG A 35 17.86 -1.51 -10.47
N TYR A 36 17.30 -1.16 -9.31
CA TYR A 36 18.01 -1.33 -8.03
C TYR A 36 18.27 -2.79 -7.73
N ALA A 37 17.26 -3.66 -7.87
CA ALA A 37 17.39 -5.08 -7.62
C ALA A 37 18.22 -5.81 -8.71
N ARG A 38 18.51 -5.14 -9.85
CA ARG A 38 19.20 -5.73 -11.02
C ARG A 38 18.51 -7.01 -11.49
N LEU A 39 17.15 -6.96 -11.54
CA LEU A 39 16.37 -8.13 -11.91
C LEU A 39 16.69 -8.58 -13.33
N GLN A 40 17.02 -9.85 -13.47
CA GLN A 40 17.22 -10.49 -14.76
C GLN A 40 15.86 -11.02 -15.28
N GLU A 41 15.83 -11.44 -16.55
CA GLU A 41 14.67 -12.16 -17.08
C GLU A 41 14.35 -13.36 -16.18
N LYS A 42 13.04 -13.59 -15.93
CA LYS A 42 12.54 -14.68 -15.07
C LYS A 42 13.06 -14.64 -13.62
N ALA A 43 13.51 -13.47 -13.13
CA ALA A 43 13.78 -13.31 -11.70
C ALA A 43 12.58 -13.77 -10.88
N ARG A 44 12.85 -14.42 -9.74
CA ARG A 44 11.80 -14.92 -8.86
C ARG A 44 11.54 -13.92 -7.74
N LEU A 45 10.32 -13.43 -7.64
CA LEU A 45 9.87 -12.40 -6.71
C LEU A 45 8.91 -13.00 -5.67
N LEU A 46 8.89 -12.42 -4.47
CA LEU A 46 7.86 -12.67 -3.46
C LEU A 46 7.20 -11.35 -3.12
N GLU A 47 5.88 -11.27 -3.30
CA GLU A 47 5.08 -10.14 -2.83
C GLU A 47 4.33 -10.50 -1.55
N ILE A 48 4.50 -9.65 -0.52
CA ILE A 48 3.84 -9.80 0.78
C ILE A 48 2.65 -8.86 0.86
N GLY A 49 1.46 -9.41 1.10
CA GLY A 49 0.22 -8.66 1.15
C GLY A 49 -0.14 -8.08 -0.21
N CYS A 50 -0.26 -8.94 -1.22
CA CYS A 50 -0.51 -8.49 -2.59
C CYS A 50 -1.90 -7.86 -2.78
N GLY A 51 -2.82 -8.02 -1.83
CA GLY A 51 -4.17 -7.53 -1.92
C GLY A 51 -4.87 -8.04 -3.19
N THR A 52 -5.38 -7.12 -3.99
CA THR A 52 -6.02 -7.42 -5.28
C THR A 52 -5.04 -7.47 -6.47
N GLY A 53 -3.72 -7.49 -6.21
CA GLY A 53 -2.69 -7.63 -7.25
C GLY A 53 -2.27 -6.33 -7.95
N GLN A 54 -2.54 -5.17 -7.36
CA GLN A 54 -2.23 -3.87 -7.99
C GLN A 54 -0.73 -3.63 -8.20
N ALA A 55 0.14 -4.14 -7.32
CA ALA A 55 1.59 -4.04 -7.49
C ALA A 55 2.17 -5.29 -8.18
N THR A 56 1.47 -6.43 -8.11
CA THR A 56 1.84 -7.67 -8.77
C THR A 56 1.77 -7.53 -10.30
N LEU A 57 0.65 -7.02 -10.81
CA LEU A 57 0.36 -6.97 -12.26
C LEU A 57 1.47 -6.26 -13.05
N PRO A 58 1.95 -5.06 -12.70
CA PRO A 58 3.03 -4.39 -13.43
C PRO A 58 4.34 -5.17 -13.49
N LEU A 59 4.62 -6.03 -12.51
CA LEU A 59 5.81 -6.88 -12.49
C LEU A 59 5.60 -8.19 -13.26
N ALA A 60 4.39 -8.74 -13.24
CA ALA A 60 4.01 -9.89 -14.06
C ALA A 60 4.05 -9.54 -15.56
N GLU A 61 3.57 -8.35 -15.95
CA GLU A 61 3.67 -7.81 -17.31
C GLU A 61 5.12 -7.67 -17.80
N ARG A 62 6.08 -7.48 -16.88
CA ARG A 62 7.52 -7.48 -17.18
C ARG A 62 8.14 -8.87 -17.29
N GLY A 63 7.33 -9.93 -17.18
CA GLY A 63 7.75 -11.32 -17.36
C GLY A 63 8.41 -11.98 -16.15
N HIS A 64 8.33 -11.38 -14.96
CA HIS A 64 8.89 -11.97 -13.75
C HIS A 64 8.00 -13.08 -13.17
N ALA A 65 8.63 -14.07 -12.53
CA ALA A 65 7.91 -15.09 -11.76
C ALA A 65 7.63 -14.56 -10.34
N ILE A 66 6.36 -14.54 -9.93
CA ILE A 66 5.96 -13.92 -8.67
C ILE A 66 5.12 -14.89 -7.83
N ASP A 67 5.59 -15.21 -6.63
CA ASP A 67 4.77 -15.78 -5.58
C ASP A 67 4.17 -14.63 -4.76
N CYS A 68 2.85 -14.63 -4.59
CA CYS A 68 2.12 -13.61 -3.84
C CYS A 68 1.48 -14.25 -2.62
N VAL A 69 1.63 -13.66 -1.45
CA VAL A 69 0.94 -14.10 -0.22
C VAL A 69 -0.04 -13.03 0.24
N GLU A 70 -1.28 -13.46 0.52
CA GLU A 70 -2.37 -12.59 0.96
C GLU A 70 -3.33 -13.39 1.84
N PRO A 71 -3.64 -12.95 3.07
CA PRO A 71 -4.55 -13.68 3.95
C PRO A 71 -6.03 -13.51 3.59
N GLY A 72 -6.42 -12.43 2.88
CA GLY A 72 -7.81 -12.14 2.52
C GLY A 72 -8.30 -12.99 1.35
N ALA A 73 -9.25 -13.87 1.59
CA ALA A 73 -9.73 -14.81 0.57
C ALA A 73 -10.42 -14.11 -0.63
N ARG A 74 -11.16 -13.02 -0.39
CA ARG A 74 -11.80 -12.22 -1.45
C ARG A 74 -10.75 -11.43 -2.25
N MET A 75 -9.76 -10.85 -1.56
CA MET A 75 -8.60 -10.21 -2.20
C MET A 75 -7.87 -11.19 -3.12
N VAL A 76 -7.59 -12.40 -2.61
CA VAL A 76 -6.94 -13.48 -3.38
C VAL A 76 -7.75 -13.87 -4.62
N ALA A 77 -9.09 -13.96 -4.51
CA ALA A 77 -9.95 -14.29 -5.66
C ALA A 77 -9.83 -13.22 -6.77
N ILE A 78 -9.83 -11.93 -6.40
CA ILE A 78 -9.66 -10.81 -7.35
C ILE A 78 -8.25 -10.86 -7.97
N ALA A 79 -7.21 -11.02 -7.15
CA ALA A 79 -5.83 -11.09 -7.62
C ALA A 79 -5.63 -12.26 -8.61
N ARG A 80 -6.18 -13.45 -8.32
CA ARG A 80 -6.13 -14.60 -9.23
C ARG A 80 -6.83 -14.34 -10.56
N ALA A 81 -8.00 -13.68 -10.53
CA ALA A 81 -8.71 -13.31 -11.75
C ALA A 81 -7.90 -12.32 -12.59
N LYS A 82 -7.31 -11.30 -11.96
CA LYS A 82 -6.47 -10.29 -12.61
C LYS A 82 -5.19 -10.86 -13.21
N LEU A 83 -4.63 -11.89 -12.59
CA LEU A 83 -3.36 -12.52 -12.98
C LEU A 83 -3.56 -13.80 -13.82
N ALA A 84 -4.78 -14.09 -14.27
CA ALA A 84 -5.10 -15.33 -14.99
C ALA A 84 -4.25 -15.55 -16.25
N ASP A 85 -3.87 -14.48 -16.94
CA ASP A 85 -3.05 -14.51 -18.15
C ASP A 85 -1.53 -14.57 -17.87
N PHE A 86 -1.13 -14.57 -16.59
CA PHE A 86 0.27 -14.59 -16.15
C PHE A 86 0.59 -15.89 -15.40
N PRO A 87 0.85 -17.02 -16.08
CA PRO A 87 1.04 -18.33 -15.45
C PRO A 87 2.26 -18.43 -14.54
N ALA A 88 3.19 -17.46 -14.63
CA ALA A 88 4.33 -17.34 -13.72
C ALA A 88 4.01 -16.60 -12.40
N ALA A 89 2.79 -16.06 -12.26
CA ALA A 89 2.31 -15.44 -11.02
C ALA A 89 1.42 -16.42 -10.25
N THR A 90 1.76 -16.70 -9.00
CA THR A 90 1.02 -17.61 -8.12
C THR A 90 0.50 -16.85 -6.90
N VAL A 91 -0.82 -16.87 -6.66
CA VAL A 91 -1.43 -16.23 -5.49
C VAL A 91 -1.81 -17.28 -4.45
N ILE A 92 -1.23 -17.18 -3.27
CA ILE A 92 -1.36 -18.12 -2.15
C ILE A 92 -2.15 -17.42 -1.04
N CYS A 93 -3.29 -18.04 -0.65
CA CYS A 93 -4.12 -17.54 0.44
C CYS A 93 -3.50 -17.95 1.78
N THR A 94 -2.64 -17.11 2.33
CA THR A 94 -1.96 -17.31 3.62
C THR A 94 -1.40 -15.99 4.13
N ASP A 95 -1.19 -15.88 5.45
CA ASP A 95 -0.37 -14.81 6.02
C ASP A 95 1.13 -15.06 5.79
N PHE A 96 1.92 -14.00 5.91
CA PHE A 96 3.36 -14.10 5.72
C PHE A 96 4.02 -14.92 6.84
N GLU A 97 3.50 -14.86 8.05
CA GLU A 97 3.99 -15.57 9.23
C GLU A 97 3.93 -17.08 9.04
N SER A 98 2.83 -17.58 8.47
CA SER A 98 2.62 -19.01 8.18
C SER A 98 3.22 -19.47 6.85
N PHE A 99 3.49 -18.54 5.93
CA PHE A 99 4.08 -18.87 4.63
C PHE A 99 5.45 -19.50 4.79
N SER A 100 5.70 -20.59 4.08
CA SER A 100 7.00 -21.24 4.04
C SER A 100 7.49 -21.43 2.60
N SER A 101 8.77 -21.19 2.40
CA SER A 101 9.45 -21.46 1.14
C SER A 101 10.91 -21.82 1.44
N ARG A 102 11.59 -22.39 0.46
CA ARG A 102 13.00 -22.69 0.58
C ARG A 102 13.80 -21.39 0.83
N PRO A 103 14.71 -21.36 1.81
CA PRO A 103 15.58 -20.20 2.04
C PRO A 103 16.34 -19.79 0.76
N ALA A 104 16.68 -18.52 0.66
CA ALA A 104 17.44 -17.95 -0.45
C ALA A 104 16.85 -18.27 -1.84
N SER A 105 15.52 -18.18 -1.98
CA SER A 105 14.80 -18.52 -3.22
C SER A 105 14.44 -17.31 -4.08
N TYR A 106 14.38 -16.11 -3.50
CA TYR A 106 13.87 -14.93 -4.18
C TYR A 106 14.96 -13.88 -4.47
N ASP A 107 14.89 -13.30 -5.65
CA ASP A 107 15.75 -12.20 -6.09
C ASP A 107 15.29 -10.87 -5.51
N LEU A 108 13.98 -10.72 -5.36
CA LEU A 108 13.31 -9.56 -4.78
C LEU A 108 12.20 -10.02 -3.85
N LEU A 109 12.09 -9.37 -2.71
CA LEU A 109 10.91 -9.38 -1.86
C LEU A 109 10.31 -7.99 -1.85
N LEU A 110 9.02 -7.88 -2.13
CA LEU A 110 8.33 -6.59 -2.14
C LEU A 110 7.07 -6.60 -1.26
N SER A 111 6.69 -5.41 -0.81
CA SER A 111 5.42 -5.23 -0.10
C SER A 111 4.87 -3.82 -0.34
N ALA A 112 3.68 -3.75 -0.91
CA ALA A 112 2.96 -2.53 -1.22
C ALA A 112 1.91 -2.25 -0.15
N THR A 113 2.14 -1.26 0.72
CA THR A 113 1.19 -0.82 1.78
C THR A 113 0.76 -1.95 2.74
N ALA A 114 1.58 -3.01 2.89
CA ALA A 114 1.23 -4.16 3.71
C ALA A 114 2.24 -4.50 4.82
N PHE A 115 3.52 -4.21 4.66
CA PHE A 115 4.59 -4.66 5.57
C PHE A 115 4.43 -4.21 7.04
N HIS A 116 3.67 -3.15 7.29
CA HIS A 116 3.38 -2.64 8.63
C HIS A 116 2.35 -3.47 9.41
N TRP A 117 1.66 -4.40 8.73
CA TRP A 117 0.73 -5.34 9.35
C TRP A 117 1.41 -6.59 9.91
N LEU A 118 2.65 -6.86 9.49
CA LEU A 118 3.41 -8.05 9.88
C LEU A 118 3.96 -7.94 11.30
N ASP A 119 4.17 -9.09 11.93
CA ASP A 119 4.80 -9.16 13.24
C ASP A 119 6.20 -8.51 13.20
N PRO A 120 6.42 -7.43 13.96
CA PRO A 120 7.71 -6.74 13.99
C PRO A 120 8.89 -7.62 14.42
N ALA A 121 8.62 -8.66 15.20
CA ALA A 121 9.67 -9.56 15.72
C ALA A 121 10.31 -10.42 14.62
N ILE A 122 9.54 -10.77 13.59
CA ILE A 122 9.98 -11.73 12.58
C ILE A 122 10.10 -11.19 11.17
N ARG A 123 9.39 -10.11 10.84
CA ARG A 123 9.21 -9.64 9.45
C ARG A 123 10.51 -9.41 8.70
N PHE A 124 11.52 -8.76 9.31
CA PHE A 124 12.80 -8.49 8.66
C PHE A 124 13.68 -9.74 8.60
N GLN A 125 13.74 -10.54 9.67
CA GLN A 125 14.49 -11.77 9.69
C GLN A 125 13.98 -12.73 8.61
N LYS A 126 12.68 -12.97 8.56
CA LYS A 126 12.06 -13.90 7.60
C LYS A 126 12.24 -13.40 6.14
N ALA A 127 12.08 -12.09 5.91
CA ALA A 127 12.36 -11.51 4.60
C ALA A 127 13.82 -11.74 4.17
N HIS A 128 14.77 -11.54 5.08
CA HIS A 128 16.17 -11.81 4.84
C HIS A 128 16.44 -13.28 4.53
N GLU A 129 15.89 -14.22 5.28
CA GLU A 129 16.06 -15.67 5.08
C GLU A 129 15.57 -16.13 3.70
N LEU A 130 14.46 -15.58 3.22
CA LEU A 130 13.84 -15.93 1.94
C LEU A 130 14.58 -15.34 0.73
N LEU A 131 15.24 -14.20 0.87
CA LEU A 131 16.01 -13.55 -0.20
C LEU A 131 17.31 -14.30 -0.47
N LYS A 132 17.72 -14.35 -1.74
CA LYS A 132 19.08 -14.76 -2.14
C LYS A 132 20.12 -13.79 -1.62
N LYS A 133 21.38 -14.23 -1.52
CA LYS A 133 22.50 -13.32 -1.23
C LYS A 133 22.56 -12.22 -2.29
N GLY A 134 22.59 -10.96 -1.84
CA GLY A 134 22.53 -9.79 -2.72
C GLY A 134 21.13 -9.49 -3.28
N GLY A 135 20.11 -10.27 -2.91
CA GLY A 135 18.71 -9.98 -3.22
C GLY A 135 18.23 -8.68 -2.59
N ALA A 136 17.14 -8.14 -3.06
CA ALA A 136 16.64 -6.85 -2.65
C ALA A 136 15.30 -6.92 -1.90
N LEU A 137 15.11 -5.98 -0.96
CA LEU A 137 13.82 -5.66 -0.32
C LEU A 137 13.30 -4.36 -0.92
N ALA A 138 12.02 -4.32 -1.32
CA ALA A 138 11.32 -3.14 -1.79
C ALA A 138 10.04 -2.92 -0.98
N LEU A 139 10.00 -1.87 -0.18
CA LEU A 139 8.83 -1.51 0.61
C LEU A 139 8.30 -0.16 0.15
N PHE A 140 6.99 -0.05 -0.13
CA PHE A 140 6.42 1.20 -0.63
C PHE A 140 4.98 1.44 -0.21
N TRP A 141 4.64 2.73 -0.13
CA TRP A 141 3.34 3.24 0.33
C TRP A 141 2.95 4.48 -0.44
N HIS A 142 1.65 4.65 -0.68
CA HIS A 142 1.10 6.00 -0.92
C HIS A 142 1.04 6.76 0.40
N ARG A 143 1.76 7.88 0.48
CA ARG A 143 1.73 8.78 1.63
C ARG A 143 1.09 10.10 1.23
N PRO A 144 0.13 10.62 1.99
CA PRO A 144 -0.41 11.95 1.75
C PRO A 144 0.70 13.00 1.72
N THR A 145 0.54 13.99 0.85
CA THR A 145 1.41 15.16 0.78
C THR A 145 0.59 16.39 0.44
N GLN A 146 1.13 17.57 0.68
CA GLN A 146 0.44 18.82 0.41
C GLN A 146 1.40 19.82 -0.27
N THR A 147 0.99 20.34 -1.44
CA THR A 147 1.76 21.35 -2.19
C THR A 147 1.10 22.73 -2.21
N GLY A 148 -0.11 22.85 -1.71
CA GLY A 148 -0.94 24.07 -1.80
C GLY A 148 -2.15 23.89 -2.72
N ILE A 149 -2.11 23.02 -3.71
CA ILE A 149 -3.25 22.73 -4.60
C ILE A 149 -4.42 22.12 -3.82
N SER A 150 -4.13 21.24 -2.88
CA SER A 150 -5.12 20.50 -2.08
C SER A 150 -5.43 21.13 -0.72
N ARG A 151 -4.87 22.29 -0.38
CA ARG A 151 -4.99 22.88 0.98
C ARG A 151 -6.44 23.19 1.34
N ASP A 152 -7.15 23.93 0.49
CA ASP A 152 -8.53 24.34 0.76
C ASP A 152 -9.44 23.14 0.91
N PHE A 153 -9.20 22.11 0.10
CA PHE A 153 -9.91 20.84 0.20
C PHE A 153 -9.62 20.11 1.51
N GLU A 154 -8.36 20.03 1.92
CA GLU A 154 -7.97 19.38 3.19
C GLU A 154 -8.61 20.11 4.39
N ASP A 155 -8.63 21.44 4.39
CA ASP A 155 -9.23 22.24 5.45
C ASP A 155 -10.76 22.00 5.53
N ALA A 156 -11.46 21.96 4.40
CA ALA A 156 -12.88 21.64 4.30
C ALA A 156 -13.15 20.19 4.76
N LEU A 157 -12.32 19.24 4.30
CA LEU A 157 -12.41 17.85 4.70
C LEU A 157 -12.29 17.69 6.23
N GLN A 158 -11.29 18.35 6.83
CA GLN A 158 -11.09 18.33 8.28
C GLN A 158 -12.24 18.99 9.05
N ALA A 159 -12.94 19.97 8.47
CA ALA A 159 -14.15 20.54 9.08
C ALA A 159 -15.28 19.51 9.13
N VAL A 160 -15.45 18.70 8.07
CA VAL A 160 -16.42 17.60 8.06
C VAL A 160 -16.03 16.53 9.11
N TYR A 161 -14.78 16.12 9.17
CA TYR A 161 -14.32 15.14 10.17
C TYR A 161 -14.55 15.61 11.60
N ARG A 162 -14.20 16.85 11.94
CA ARG A 162 -14.44 17.41 13.29
C ARG A 162 -15.91 17.35 13.69
N ARG A 163 -16.81 17.54 12.74
CA ARG A 163 -18.26 17.53 12.99
C ARG A 163 -18.83 16.12 13.11
N VAL A 164 -18.44 15.20 12.24
CA VAL A 164 -19.08 13.87 12.09
C VAL A 164 -18.30 12.75 12.78
N ALA A 165 -16.98 12.79 12.69
CA ALA A 165 -16.09 11.73 13.20
C ALA A 165 -14.89 12.35 13.95
N PRO A 166 -15.13 13.04 15.10
CA PRO A 166 -14.05 13.71 15.84
C PRO A 166 -12.93 12.77 16.30
N GLU A 167 -13.20 11.48 16.47
CA GLU A 167 -12.21 10.45 16.77
C GLU A 167 -11.20 10.22 15.65
N LEU A 168 -11.56 10.51 14.40
CA LEU A 168 -10.62 10.52 13.26
C LEU A 168 -9.92 11.88 13.16
N ALA A 169 -10.66 12.97 13.31
CA ALA A 169 -10.10 14.31 13.27
C ALA A 169 -9.01 14.53 14.34
N SER A 170 -9.14 13.94 15.52
CA SER A 170 -8.15 14.05 16.60
C SER A 170 -6.80 13.42 16.29
N LYS A 171 -6.73 12.56 15.28
CA LYS A 171 -5.50 11.89 14.81
C LYS A 171 -4.89 12.55 13.57
N TYR A 172 -5.55 13.61 13.08
CA TYR A 172 -5.09 14.29 11.90
C TYR A 172 -3.80 15.08 12.17
N GLU A 173 -2.83 14.85 11.33
CA GLU A 173 -1.63 15.67 11.22
C GLU A 173 -1.56 16.22 9.80
N PRO A 174 -1.28 17.53 9.62
CA PRO A 174 -1.13 18.10 8.29
C PRO A 174 -0.09 17.32 7.47
N ALA A 175 -0.44 16.99 6.24
CA ALA A 175 0.46 16.26 5.37
C ALA A 175 1.72 17.12 5.09
N PRO A 176 2.92 16.54 5.13
CA PRO A 176 4.16 17.27 4.86
C PRO A 176 4.27 17.60 3.37
N SER A 177 5.17 18.54 3.03
CA SER A 177 5.55 18.74 1.63
C SER A 177 6.19 17.46 1.06
N PRO A 178 6.12 17.22 -0.27
CA PRO A 178 6.58 15.97 -0.89
C PRO A 178 8.00 15.56 -0.51
N ASP A 179 8.90 16.52 -0.38
CA ASP A 179 10.30 16.26 -0.08
C ASP A 179 10.54 15.84 1.37
N LEU A 180 9.61 16.17 2.27
CA LEU A 180 9.65 15.83 3.69
C LEU A 180 8.90 14.52 4.03
N VAL A 181 8.19 13.93 3.07
CA VAL A 181 7.48 12.65 3.29
C VAL A 181 8.48 11.58 3.68
N ARG A 182 8.28 10.96 4.85
CA ARG A 182 9.10 9.87 5.41
C ARG A 182 8.22 8.89 6.19
N THR A 183 8.76 7.74 6.51
CA THR A 183 8.17 6.82 7.49
C THR A 183 9.26 6.25 8.39
N GLU A 184 8.86 5.56 9.44
CA GLU A 184 9.75 4.86 10.36
C GLU A 184 10.69 3.84 9.69
N TYR A 185 10.35 3.36 8.49
CA TYR A 185 11.15 2.36 7.76
C TYR A 185 12.52 2.88 7.32
N GLU A 186 12.70 4.20 7.20
CA GLU A 186 14.01 4.81 6.95
C GLU A 186 15.03 4.45 8.06
N ALA A 187 14.55 4.37 9.31
CA ALA A 187 15.35 3.97 10.45
C ALA A 187 15.28 2.46 10.74
N LEU A 188 14.10 1.85 10.60
CA LEU A 188 13.88 0.44 10.95
C LEU A 188 14.63 -0.54 10.04
N ILE A 189 14.76 -0.24 8.74
CA ILE A 189 15.44 -1.12 7.80
C ILE A 189 16.93 -1.30 8.20
N PRO A 190 17.74 -0.23 8.33
CA PRO A 190 19.14 -0.40 8.73
C PRO A 190 19.27 -0.90 10.18
N ALA A 191 18.42 -0.47 11.10
CA ALA A 191 18.44 -0.92 12.49
C ALA A 191 18.12 -2.41 12.66
N SER A 192 17.46 -3.04 11.68
CA SER A 192 17.20 -4.49 11.70
C SER A 192 18.48 -5.34 11.65
N GLY A 193 19.57 -4.80 11.11
CA GLY A 193 20.83 -5.53 10.91
C GLY A 193 20.82 -6.53 9.74
N TYR A 194 19.67 -6.73 9.07
CA TYR A 194 19.50 -7.69 7.97
C TYR A 194 19.71 -7.08 6.59
N PHE A 195 19.67 -5.74 6.48
CA PHE A 195 19.68 -5.05 5.20
C PHE A 195 20.64 -3.85 5.21
N ALA A 196 21.29 -3.63 4.07
CA ALA A 196 22.23 -2.52 3.82
C ALA A 196 21.83 -1.74 2.57
N GLU A 197 22.65 -0.75 2.20
CA GLU A 197 22.51 0.04 0.97
C GLU A 197 21.10 0.64 0.79
N LEU A 198 20.54 1.23 1.87
CA LEU A 198 19.23 1.84 1.81
C LEU A 198 19.17 2.98 0.79
N ALA A 199 18.28 2.84 -0.19
CA ALA A 199 17.95 3.88 -1.15
C ALA A 199 16.46 4.26 -1.01
N ILE A 200 16.17 5.56 -1.09
CA ILE A 200 14.81 6.09 -0.98
C ILE A 200 14.45 6.77 -2.29
N ARG A 201 13.25 6.49 -2.81
CA ARG A 201 12.69 7.14 -3.99
C ARG A 201 11.32 7.69 -3.68
N LYS A 202 11.00 8.82 -4.27
CA LYS A 202 9.73 9.54 -4.06
C LYS A 202 9.12 9.87 -5.41
N HIS A 203 8.00 9.23 -5.71
CA HIS A 203 7.26 9.49 -6.94
C HIS A 203 6.00 10.27 -6.59
N ARG A 204 5.93 11.52 -7.05
CA ARG A 204 4.75 12.39 -6.83
C ARG A 204 3.60 11.89 -7.70
N VAL A 205 2.43 11.78 -7.10
CA VAL A 205 1.20 11.35 -7.76
C VAL A 205 0.10 12.33 -7.40
N ALA A 206 -0.55 12.88 -8.42
CA ALA A 206 -1.75 13.68 -8.28
C ALA A 206 -2.89 12.94 -8.97
N THR A 207 -3.92 12.60 -8.22
CA THR A 207 -5.07 11.86 -8.72
C THR A 207 -6.32 12.70 -8.53
N GLU A 208 -7.05 12.91 -9.61
CA GLU A 208 -8.36 13.55 -9.57
C GLU A 208 -9.43 12.53 -9.21
N TYR A 209 -10.31 12.90 -8.30
CA TYR A 209 -11.44 12.09 -7.87
C TYR A 209 -12.73 12.88 -7.99
N SER A 210 -13.75 12.28 -8.58
CA SER A 210 -15.12 12.77 -8.42
C SER A 210 -15.56 12.63 -6.95
N ALA A 211 -16.60 13.34 -6.56
CA ALA A 211 -17.17 13.25 -5.21
C ALA A 211 -17.51 11.80 -4.81
N ALA A 212 -18.07 11.01 -5.73
CA ALA A 212 -18.36 9.59 -5.51
C ALA A 212 -17.08 8.77 -5.34
N ALA A 213 -16.12 8.89 -6.26
CA ALA A 213 -14.88 8.13 -6.21
C ALA A 213 -14.02 8.45 -4.97
N TYR A 214 -14.09 9.71 -4.47
CA TYR A 214 -13.39 10.07 -3.24
C TYR A 214 -14.05 9.43 -2.00
N ALA A 215 -15.38 9.40 -1.94
CA ALA A 215 -16.11 8.70 -0.88
C ALA A 215 -15.80 7.19 -0.90
N ASP A 216 -15.78 6.58 -2.09
CA ASP A 216 -15.40 5.17 -2.30
C ASP A 216 -13.96 4.89 -1.82
N LEU A 217 -13.02 5.80 -2.11
CA LEU A 217 -11.66 5.70 -1.60
C LEU A 217 -11.61 5.72 -0.07
N LEU A 218 -12.34 6.64 0.57
CA LEU A 218 -12.42 6.73 2.04
C LEU A 218 -13.04 5.48 2.66
N GLU A 219 -14.07 4.90 2.05
CA GLU A 219 -14.69 3.65 2.48
C GLU A 219 -13.67 2.50 2.58
N THR A 220 -12.60 2.53 1.76
CA THR A 220 -11.56 1.49 1.80
C THR A 220 -10.53 1.67 2.92
N PHE A 221 -10.55 2.76 3.68
CA PHE A 221 -9.56 2.98 4.75
C PHE A 221 -9.94 2.23 6.03
N SER A 222 -8.96 1.59 6.66
CA SER A 222 -9.18 0.76 7.85
C SER A 222 -9.71 1.52 9.05
N ASP A 223 -9.32 2.78 9.22
CA ASP A 223 -9.84 3.66 10.27
C ASP A 223 -11.30 4.05 10.03
N HIS A 224 -11.70 4.29 8.77
CA HIS A 224 -13.09 4.52 8.40
C HIS A 224 -13.94 3.26 8.60
N GLN A 225 -13.42 2.09 8.21
CA GLN A 225 -14.09 0.81 8.44
C GLN A 225 -14.29 0.49 9.93
N SER A 226 -13.51 1.09 10.82
CA SER A 226 -13.65 0.94 12.27
C SER A 226 -14.76 1.82 12.88
N LEU A 227 -15.29 2.79 12.13
CA LEU A 227 -16.42 3.60 12.57
C LEU A 227 -17.70 2.77 12.65
N GLU A 228 -18.62 3.20 13.54
CA GLU A 228 -19.97 2.67 13.56
C GLU A 228 -20.62 2.88 12.18
N PRO A 229 -21.36 1.88 11.62
CA PRO A 229 -21.86 1.92 10.23
C PRO A 229 -22.67 3.16 9.87
N ALA A 230 -23.58 3.61 10.75
CA ALA A 230 -24.40 4.80 10.47
C ALA A 230 -23.54 6.08 10.44
N LYS A 231 -22.57 6.19 11.36
CA LYS A 231 -21.62 7.32 11.40
C LYS A 231 -20.74 7.33 10.15
N ARG A 232 -20.24 6.17 9.71
CA ARG A 232 -19.45 6.04 8.48
C ARG A 232 -20.25 6.49 7.26
N LEU A 233 -21.49 6.01 7.10
CA LEU A 233 -22.37 6.44 6.01
C LEU A 233 -22.63 7.95 6.03
N GLN A 234 -22.86 8.52 7.22
CA GLN A 234 -23.02 9.96 7.38
C GLN A 234 -21.76 10.72 6.95
N LEU A 235 -20.58 10.28 7.40
CA LEU A 235 -19.29 10.89 7.03
C LEU A 235 -19.09 10.90 5.51
N LEU A 236 -19.27 9.76 4.85
CA LEU A 236 -19.07 9.63 3.41
C LEU A 236 -20.06 10.50 2.62
N SER A 237 -21.34 10.55 3.07
CA SER A 237 -22.36 11.40 2.46
C SER A 237 -22.02 12.89 2.60
N GLU A 238 -21.57 13.33 3.78
CA GLU A 238 -21.20 14.73 4.02
C GLU A 238 -19.93 15.14 3.24
N VAL A 239 -18.94 14.25 3.14
CA VAL A 239 -17.75 14.50 2.31
C VAL A 239 -18.15 14.61 0.85
N ARG A 240 -18.97 13.69 0.33
CA ARG A 240 -19.45 13.75 -1.04
C ARG A 240 -20.18 15.07 -1.32
N ARG A 241 -21.11 15.45 -0.45
CA ARG A 241 -21.86 16.71 -0.58
C ARG A 241 -20.94 17.94 -0.56
N MET A 242 -19.96 17.95 0.32
CA MET A 242 -18.98 19.05 0.41
C MET A 242 -18.19 19.18 -0.91
N ILE A 243 -17.72 18.06 -1.49
CA ILE A 243 -17.01 18.09 -2.78
C ILE A 243 -17.93 18.58 -3.91
N GLU A 244 -19.19 18.14 -3.93
CA GLU A 244 -20.18 18.58 -4.94
C GLU A 244 -20.46 20.07 -4.85
N LEU A 245 -20.58 20.64 -3.66
CA LEU A 245 -20.99 22.04 -3.45
C LEU A 245 -19.83 23.03 -3.46
N GLU A 246 -18.67 22.66 -2.92
CA GLU A 246 -17.57 23.60 -2.68
C GLU A 246 -16.41 23.42 -3.68
N PHE A 247 -16.34 22.26 -4.36
CA PHE A 247 -15.22 21.91 -5.27
C PHE A 247 -15.71 21.49 -6.67
N ALA A 248 -16.85 21.97 -7.11
CA ALA A 248 -17.42 21.68 -8.43
C ALA A 248 -17.48 20.16 -8.78
N GLY A 249 -17.64 19.30 -7.76
CA GLY A 249 -17.82 17.86 -7.92
C GLY A 249 -16.55 17.04 -8.07
N ALA A 250 -15.36 17.67 -8.07
CA ALA A 250 -14.08 16.96 -8.19
C ALA A 250 -12.98 17.58 -7.34
N VAL A 251 -12.04 16.75 -6.88
CA VAL A 251 -10.90 17.16 -6.07
C VAL A 251 -9.63 16.45 -6.50
N VAL A 252 -8.48 17.12 -6.35
CA VAL A 252 -7.17 16.49 -6.58
C VAL A 252 -6.58 16.06 -5.25
N ARG A 253 -6.24 14.78 -5.15
CA ARG A 253 -5.50 14.23 -4.00
C ARG A 253 -4.04 14.04 -4.38
N GLU A 254 -3.16 14.70 -3.65
CA GLU A 254 -1.72 14.59 -3.84
C GLU A 254 -1.15 13.55 -2.89
N THR A 255 -0.32 12.66 -3.44
CA THR A 255 0.41 11.65 -2.65
C THR A 255 1.84 11.53 -3.16
N VAL A 256 2.69 10.96 -2.34
CA VAL A 256 3.99 10.44 -2.74
C VAL A 256 3.94 8.93 -2.64
N ALA A 257 4.19 8.22 -3.74
CA ALA A 257 4.54 6.82 -3.69
C ALA A 257 6.00 6.73 -3.19
N LEU A 258 6.14 6.50 -1.89
CA LEU A 258 7.40 6.46 -1.17
C LEU A 258 7.95 5.04 -1.20
N LEU A 259 9.13 4.86 -1.79
CA LEU A 259 9.78 3.57 -2.00
C LEU A 259 11.09 3.50 -1.23
N TYR A 260 11.23 2.48 -0.41
CA TYR A 260 12.47 2.07 0.26
C TYR A 260 13.02 0.83 -0.41
N LEU A 261 14.28 0.88 -0.80
CA LEU A 261 15.01 -0.22 -1.43
C LEU A 261 16.23 -0.54 -0.56
N ALA A 262 16.46 -1.81 -0.26
CA ALA A 262 17.62 -2.23 0.52
C ALA A 262 18.12 -3.60 0.04
N ARG A 263 19.42 -3.88 0.24
CA ARG A 263 20.01 -5.17 -0.11
C ARG A 263 20.14 -6.07 1.11
N ARG A 264 19.91 -7.35 0.88
CA ARG A 264 20.24 -8.38 1.85
C ARG A 264 21.77 -8.36 2.12
N ASN A 265 22.17 -8.30 3.41
CA ASN A 265 23.56 -8.43 3.86
C ASN A 265 24.14 -9.82 3.53
#